data_d5e169e3496d2e21dc2b82dd7c616473
#
_entry.id   d5e169e3496d2e21dc2b82dd7c616473
#
_cell.length_a   1.000
_cell.length_b   1.000
_cell.length_c   1.000
_cell.angle_alpha   90.00
_cell.angle_beta   90.00
_cell.angle_gamma   90.00
#
_symmetry.space_group_name_H-M   'P 1'
#
loop_
_entity.id
_entity.type
_entity.pdbx_description
1 polymer ?
#
loop_
_entity_poly.entity_id
_entity_poly.type
_entity_poly.pdbx_seq_one_letter_code
_entity_poly.pdbx_strand_id
1 'polypeptide(L)'
;MLDTSVVIDWHDPNVVRALPDEMAISAITAAELAAGPHLTSTAREAAKRQVRLQEVESKLDPIPFDGAAVRSYGLVVAAIIGERRKARGRFADLLIAACAHANGLDLYTRNGDDFRGIDHLVHVVEV
;
A
#
# COMPACT_ATOMS: atom_id res chain seq x y z
N MET A 1 -7.84 2.94 -1.21
CA MET A 1 -6.54 2.86 -0.45
C MET A 1 -5.39 2.89 -1.43
N LEU A 2 -4.36 3.66 -1.16
CA LEU A 2 -3.16 3.73 -1.98
C LEU A 2 -2.08 2.80 -1.41
N ASP A 3 -1.52 1.95 -2.27
CA ASP A 3 -0.31 1.20 -2.00
C ASP A 3 0.90 2.15 -1.96
N THR A 4 1.96 1.73 -1.30
CA THR A 4 3.20 2.51 -1.16
C THR A 4 3.80 2.91 -2.51
N SER A 5 3.73 2.04 -3.51
CA SER A 5 4.21 2.32 -4.87
C SER A 5 3.51 3.52 -5.52
N VAL A 6 2.21 3.66 -5.30
CA VAL A 6 1.41 4.79 -5.80
C VAL A 6 1.77 6.09 -5.07
N VAL A 7 1.95 6.02 -3.74
CA VAL A 7 2.35 7.19 -2.94
C VAL A 7 3.74 7.70 -3.33
N ILE A 8 4.65 6.80 -3.69
CA ILE A 8 5.98 7.16 -4.18
C ILE A 8 5.88 8.01 -5.46
N ASP A 9 4.95 7.67 -6.34
CA ASP A 9 4.78 8.29 -7.66
C ASP A 9 3.58 9.26 -7.75
N TRP A 10 2.99 9.67 -6.64
CA TRP A 10 1.74 10.44 -6.67
C TRP A 10 1.85 11.86 -7.25
N HIS A 11 3.05 12.29 -7.63
CA HIS A 11 3.27 13.51 -8.43
C HIS A 11 3.42 13.22 -9.94
N ASP A 12 3.48 11.96 -10.35
CA ASP A 12 3.46 11.60 -11.76
C ASP A 12 2.08 11.97 -12.35
N PRO A 13 2.03 12.80 -13.42
CA PRO A 13 0.75 13.20 -14.02
C PRO A 13 -0.13 12.03 -14.50
N ASN A 14 0.47 10.90 -14.83
CA ASN A 14 -0.27 9.70 -15.24
C ASN A 14 -0.93 9.03 -14.03
N VAL A 15 -0.22 8.97 -12.90
CA VAL A 15 -0.76 8.46 -11.64
C VAL A 15 -1.88 9.38 -11.15
N VAL A 16 -1.62 10.68 -11.06
CA VAL A 16 -2.60 11.68 -10.58
C VAL A 16 -3.95 11.57 -11.31
N ARG A 17 -3.92 11.35 -12.63
CA ARG A 17 -5.16 11.22 -13.43
C ARG A 17 -5.98 9.97 -13.11
N ALA A 18 -5.35 8.96 -12.57
CA ALA A 18 -5.97 7.67 -12.23
C ALA A 18 -6.37 7.57 -10.75
N LEU A 19 -5.97 8.55 -9.91
CA LEU A 19 -6.31 8.54 -8.49
C LEU A 19 -7.79 8.89 -8.26
N PRO A 20 -8.41 8.29 -7.23
CA PRO A 20 -9.77 8.66 -6.82
C PRO A 20 -9.77 10.02 -6.09
N ASP A 21 -10.95 10.64 -6.03
CA ASP A 21 -11.13 11.92 -5.31
C ASP A 21 -10.86 11.77 -3.80
N GLU A 22 -11.24 10.63 -3.22
CA GLU A 22 -11.00 10.29 -1.82
C GLU A 22 -9.87 9.25 -1.71
N MET A 23 -8.83 9.61 -0.98
CA MET A 23 -7.64 8.77 -0.82
C MET A 23 -7.43 8.39 0.63
N ALA A 24 -6.94 7.18 0.86
CA ALA A 24 -6.51 6.69 2.17
C ALA A 24 -5.21 5.89 2.02
N ILE A 25 -4.43 5.85 3.08
CA ILE A 25 -3.26 4.97 3.21
C ILE A 25 -3.42 4.08 4.44
N SER A 26 -2.74 2.95 4.46
CA SER A 26 -2.65 2.09 5.64
C SER A 26 -1.54 2.55 6.58
N ALA A 27 -1.60 2.13 7.84
CA ALA A 27 -0.50 2.27 8.79
C ALA A 27 0.78 1.58 8.28
N ILE A 28 0.64 0.52 7.47
CA ILE A 28 1.78 -0.17 6.85
C ILE A 28 2.48 0.72 5.83
N THR A 29 1.71 1.35 4.93
CA THR A 29 2.24 2.33 3.97
C THR A 29 2.95 3.48 4.70
N ALA A 30 2.32 4.03 5.76
CA ALA A 30 2.93 5.07 6.57
C ALA A 30 4.25 4.62 7.21
N ALA A 31 4.33 3.38 7.71
CA ALA A 31 5.55 2.82 8.28
C ALA A 31 6.66 2.66 7.23
N GLU A 32 6.35 2.21 6.03
CA GLU A 32 7.31 2.11 4.93
C GLU A 32 7.84 3.49 4.52
N LEU A 33 6.96 4.49 4.44
CA LEU A 33 7.36 5.87 4.14
C LEU A 33 8.26 6.46 5.25
N ALA A 34 7.95 6.18 6.53
CA ALA A 34 8.76 6.62 7.66
C ALA A 34 10.15 5.96 7.69
N ALA A 35 10.25 4.69 7.28
CA ALA A 35 11.53 3.99 7.16
C ALA A 35 12.36 4.48 5.96
N GLY A 36 11.69 4.95 4.89
CA GLY A 36 12.31 5.29 3.61
C GLY A 36 13.54 6.19 3.69
N PRO A 37 13.55 7.32 4.43
CA PRO A 37 14.72 8.19 4.55
C PRO A 37 15.96 7.50 5.12
N HIS A 38 15.78 6.47 5.95
CA HIS A 38 16.84 5.72 6.61
C HIS A 38 17.37 4.55 5.75
N LEU A 39 16.68 4.19 4.68
CA LEU A 39 16.98 3.04 3.81
C LEU A 39 17.64 3.46 2.49
N THR A 40 18.30 4.60 2.48
CA THR A 40 19.05 5.09 1.31
C THR A 40 20.46 5.49 1.70
N SER A 41 21.39 5.38 0.76
CA SER A 41 22.82 5.69 0.95
C SER A 41 23.18 7.16 0.68
N THR A 42 22.28 7.96 0.10
CA THR A 42 22.56 9.35 -0.26
C THR A 42 21.70 10.33 0.55
N ALA A 43 22.32 11.42 1.00
CA ALA A 43 21.61 12.50 1.71
C ALA A 43 20.53 13.15 0.83
N ARG A 44 20.77 13.26 -0.47
CA ARG A 44 19.81 13.83 -1.43
C ARG A 44 18.53 12.99 -1.52
N GLU A 45 18.67 11.68 -1.62
CA GLU A 45 17.51 10.78 -1.67
C GLU A 45 16.80 10.73 -0.32
N ALA A 46 17.52 10.71 0.79
CA ALA A 46 16.95 10.78 2.13
C ALA A 46 16.10 12.04 2.31
N ALA A 47 16.59 13.20 1.86
CA ALA A 47 15.84 14.46 1.91
C ALA A 47 14.54 14.41 1.09
N LYS A 48 14.57 13.83 -0.12
CA LYS A 48 13.37 13.66 -0.94
C LYS A 48 12.33 12.77 -0.27
N ARG A 49 12.76 11.66 0.33
CA ARG A 49 11.86 10.74 1.04
C ARG A 49 11.28 11.39 2.29
N GLN A 50 12.06 12.22 2.99
CA GLN A 50 11.58 12.96 4.15
C GLN A 50 10.51 14.00 3.76
N VAL A 51 10.71 14.74 2.67
CA VAL A 51 9.71 15.69 2.15
C VAL A 51 8.41 14.96 1.78
N ARG A 52 8.51 13.82 1.09
CA ARG A 52 7.34 12.99 0.76
C ARG A 52 6.59 12.54 2.02
N LEU A 53 7.30 12.03 3.01
CA LEU A 53 6.70 11.62 4.29
C LEU A 53 5.91 12.76 4.92
N GLN A 54 6.51 13.93 5.05
CA GLN A 54 5.85 15.12 5.63
C GLN A 54 4.62 15.55 4.82
N GLU A 55 4.70 15.48 3.50
CA GLU A 55 3.56 15.80 2.63
C GLU A 55 2.39 14.83 2.86
N VAL A 56 2.67 13.53 2.93
CA VAL A 56 1.64 12.51 3.18
C VAL A 56 1.01 12.72 4.55
N GLU A 57 1.81 12.88 5.59
CA GLU A 57 1.33 13.12 6.96
C GLU A 57 0.47 14.38 7.08
N SER A 58 0.72 15.39 6.24
CA SER A 58 -0.08 16.62 6.23
C SER A 58 -1.45 16.46 5.58
N LYS A 59 -1.67 15.42 4.80
CA LYS A 59 -2.87 15.22 3.96
C LYS A 59 -3.70 14.02 4.34
N LEU A 60 -3.09 12.96 4.85
CA LEU A 60 -3.73 11.66 5.06
C LEU A 60 -3.43 11.11 6.46
N ASP A 61 -4.48 10.78 7.19
CA ASP A 61 -4.37 10.01 8.42
C ASP A 61 -4.34 8.51 8.08
N PRO A 62 -3.31 7.75 8.53
CA PRO A 62 -3.22 6.34 8.23
C PRO A 62 -4.32 5.54 8.89
N ILE A 63 -4.97 4.64 8.12
CA ILE A 63 -5.92 3.66 8.66
C ILE A 63 -5.12 2.63 9.48
N PRO A 64 -5.50 2.41 10.77
CA PRO A 64 -4.78 1.49 11.64
C PRO A 64 -4.94 0.03 11.20
N PHE A 65 -3.92 -0.78 11.47
CA PHE A 65 -3.97 -2.23 11.31
C PHE A 65 -4.58 -2.85 12.57
N ASP A 66 -5.91 -2.89 12.62
CA ASP A 66 -6.71 -3.32 13.76
C ASP A 66 -7.08 -4.82 13.72
N GLY A 67 -7.92 -5.27 14.65
CA GLY A 67 -8.35 -6.67 14.71
C GLY A 67 -9.10 -7.14 13.45
N ALA A 68 -9.82 -6.26 12.76
CA ALA A 68 -10.47 -6.60 11.49
C ALA A 68 -9.42 -6.83 10.39
N ALA A 69 -8.39 -5.99 10.33
CA ALA A 69 -7.28 -6.15 9.39
C ALA A 69 -6.48 -7.43 9.68
N VAL A 70 -6.28 -7.80 10.95
CA VAL A 70 -5.64 -9.07 11.34
C VAL A 70 -6.42 -10.27 10.78
N ARG A 71 -7.74 -10.29 10.93
CA ARG A 71 -8.59 -11.35 10.37
C ARG A 71 -8.56 -11.39 8.85
N SER A 72 -8.60 -10.22 8.21
CA SER A 72 -8.48 -10.08 6.75
C SER A 72 -7.14 -10.58 6.25
N TYR A 73 -6.05 -10.38 6.98
CA TYR A 73 -4.73 -10.89 6.62
C TYR A 73 -4.72 -12.42 6.50
N GLY A 74 -5.38 -13.13 7.42
CA GLY A 74 -5.53 -14.58 7.31
C GLY A 74 -6.23 -15.01 6.01
N LEU A 75 -7.29 -14.30 5.59
CA LEU A 75 -8.00 -14.56 4.34
C LEU A 75 -7.13 -14.28 3.11
N VAL A 76 -6.40 -13.16 3.11
CA VAL A 76 -5.48 -12.79 2.03
C VAL A 76 -4.37 -13.82 1.86
N VAL A 77 -3.75 -14.26 2.96
CA VAL A 77 -2.71 -15.30 2.91
C VAL A 77 -3.27 -16.62 2.40
N ALA A 78 -4.45 -17.03 2.85
CA ALA A 78 -5.10 -18.25 2.39
C ALA A 78 -5.36 -18.22 0.87
N ALA A 79 -5.81 -17.07 0.34
CA ALA A 79 -6.02 -16.89 -1.09
C ALA A 79 -4.72 -17.01 -1.90
N ILE A 80 -3.63 -16.38 -1.45
CA ILE A 80 -2.32 -16.43 -2.11
C ILE A 80 -1.76 -17.86 -2.12
N ILE A 81 -1.86 -18.58 -1.01
CA ILE A 81 -1.40 -19.98 -0.93
C ILE A 81 -2.26 -20.88 -1.81
N GLY A 82 -3.57 -20.65 -1.88
CA GLY A 82 -4.49 -21.37 -2.76
C GLY A 82 -4.10 -21.27 -4.23
N GLU A 83 -3.58 -20.12 -4.66
CA GLU A 83 -3.04 -19.90 -6.01
C GLU A 83 -1.60 -20.43 -6.20
N ARG A 84 -1.08 -21.23 -5.25
CA ARG A 84 0.29 -21.74 -5.24
C ARG A 84 1.37 -20.66 -5.31
N ARG A 85 1.06 -19.45 -4.89
CA ARG A 85 1.99 -18.32 -4.85
C ARG A 85 2.67 -18.23 -3.49
N LYS A 86 3.87 -17.66 -3.48
CA LYS A 86 4.64 -17.49 -2.25
C LYS A 86 4.24 -16.18 -1.57
N ALA A 87 3.75 -16.24 -0.33
CA ALA A 87 3.53 -15.07 0.52
C ALA A 87 4.86 -14.41 0.97
N ARG A 88 5.95 -15.16 0.94
CA ARG A 88 7.27 -14.70 1.37
C ARG A 88 7.83 -13.64 0.40
N GLY A 89 8.27 -12.51 0.93
CA GLY A 89 8.78 -11.36 0.15
C GLY A 89 7.71 -10.30 -0.20
N ARG A 90 6.44 -10.56 0.14
CA ARG A 90 5.30 -9.67 -0.11
C ARG A 90 4.57 -9.29 1.18
N PHE A 91 5.27 -9.37 2.29
CA PHE A 91 4.63 -9.23 3.61
C PHE A 91 3.90 -7.89 3.75
N ALA A 92 4.55 -6.79 3.40
CA ALA A 92 3.95 -5.46 3.46
C ALA A 92 2.74 -5.33 2.52
N ASP A 93 2.86 -5.79 1.27
CA ASP A 93 1.78 -5.74 0.27
C ASP A 93 0.54 -6.50 0.75
N LEU A 94 0.72 -7.69 1.32
CA LEU A 94 -0.40 -8.48 1.85
C LEU A 94 -1.05 -7.84 3.09
N LEU A 95 -0.29 -7.15 3.93
CA LEU A 95 -0.83 -6.37 5.04
C LEU A 95 -1.63 -5.15 4.54
N ILE A 96 -1.15 -4.47 3.50
CA ILE A 96 -1.86 -3.34 2.87
C ILE A 96 -3.18 -3.85 2.27
N ALA A 97 -3.14 -4.96 1.53
CA ALA A 97 -4.33 -5.60 0.96
C ALA A 97 -5.34 -6.01 2.04
N ALA A 98 -4.87 -6.56 3.16
CA ALA A 98 -5.71 -6.92 4.30
C ALA A 98 -6.38 -5.69 4.93
N CYS A 99 -5.66 -4.57 5.02
CA CYS A 99 -6.20 -3.31 5.50
C CYS A 99 -7.28 -2.77 4.55
N ALA A 100 -7.06 -2.84 3.23
CA ALA A 100 -8.04 -2.47 2.22
C ALA A 100 -9.31 -3.33 2.31
N HIS A 101 -9.15 -4.67 2.39
CA HIS A 101 -10.27 -5.60 2.54
C HIS A 101 -11.09 -5.34 3.80
N ALA A 102 -10.43 -5.15 4.95
CA ALA A 102 -11.09 -4.91 6.23
C ALA A 102 -11.94 -3.62 6.24
N ASN A 103 -11.59 -2.65 5.40
CA ASN A 103 -12.27 -1.36 5.29
C ASN A 103 -13.16 -1.24 4.04
N GLY A 104 -13.29 -2.29 3.22
CA GLY A 104 -14.11 -2.28 2.01
C GLY A 104 -13.63 -1.28 0.95
N LEU A 105 -12.32 -1.09 0.85
CA LEU A 105 -11.71 -0.12 -0.05
C LEU A 105 -11.04 -0.80 -1.25
N ASP A 106 -11.14 -0.15 -2.42
CA ASP A 106 -10.32 -0.51 -3.58
C ASP A 106 -8.85 -0.24 -3.28
N LEU A 107 -7.97 -1.07 -3.83
CA LEU A 107 -6.52 -0.96 -3.68
C LEU A 107 -5.88 -0.47 -4.98
N TYR A 108 -5.31 0.72 -4.94
CA TYR A 108 -4.58 1.32 -6.05
C TYR A 108 -3.09 0.99 -5.93
N THR A 109 -2.51 0.41 -6.98
CA THR A 109 -1.09 -0.01 -7.01
C THR A 109 -0.44 0.26 -8.36
N ARG A 110 0.90 0.34 -8.38
CA ARG A 110 1.71 0.34 -9.61
C ARG A 110 2.06 -1.09 -10.08
N ASN A 111 1.83 -2.08 -9.21
CA ASN A 111 2.28 -3.45 -9.42
C ASN A 111 1.11 -4.43 -9.17
N GLY A 112 0.13 -4.44 -10.07
CA GLY A 112 -1.05 -5.31 -9.96
C GLY A 112 -0.72 -6.80 -9.82
N ASP A 113 0.37 -7.24 -10.43
CA ASP A 113 0.84 -8.63 -10.32
C ASP A 113 1.17 -9.06 -8.88
N ASP A 114 1.55 -8.13 -8.00
CA ASP A 114 1.85 -8.43 -6.60
C ASP A 114 0.60 -8.83 -5.82
N PHE A 115 -0.57 -8.43 -6.29
CA PHE A 115 -1.87 -8.70 -5.68
C PHE A 115 -2.70 -9.76 -6.43
N ARG A 116 -2.14 -10.41 -7.44
CA ARG A 116 -2.85 -11.45 -8.19
C ARG A 116 -3.27 -12.60 -7.28
N GLY A 117 -4.51 -13.05 -7.40
CA GLY A 117 -5.08 -14.14 -6.61
C GLY A 117 -5.96 -13.67 -5.44
N ILE A 118 -6.06 -12.36 -5.20
CA ILE A 118 -6.92 -11.79 -4.16
C ILE A 118 -8.11 -10.99 -4.72
N ASP A 119 -8.34 -11.05 -6.05
CA ASP A 119 -9.36 -10.26 -6.75
C ASP A 119 -10.78 -10.46 -6.21
N HIS A 120 -11.04 -11.62 -5.61
CA HIS A 120 -12.33 -11.93 -4.96
C HIS A 120 -12.47 -11.30 -3.56
N LEU A 121 -11.39 -10.78 -2.98
CA LEU A 121 -11.36 -10.12 -1.67
C LEU A 121 -11.25 -8.60 -1.81
N VAL A 122 -10.41 -8.13 -2.72
CA VAL A 122 -10.09 -6.71 -2.90
C VAL A 122 -10.09 -6.38 -4.39
N HIS A 123 -10.82 -5.34 -4.77
CA HIS A 123 -10.70 -4.80 -6.12
C HIS A 123 -9.38 -4.04 -6.26
N VAL A 124 -8.49 -4.56 -7.10
CA VAL A 124 -7.15 -3.99 -7.35
C VAL A 124 -7.20 -3.16 -8.62
N VAL A 125 -6.80 -1.89 -8.50
CA VAL A 125 -6.73 -0.93 -9.60
C VAL A 125 -5.27 -0.64 -9.90
N GLU A 126 -4.78 -1.08 -11.05
CA GLU A 126 -3.42 -0.76 -11.50
C GLU A 126 -3.38 0.63 -12.16
N VAL A 127 -2.47 1.45 -11.73
CA VAL A 127 -2.34 2.84 -12.17
C VAL A 127 -0.98 3.18 -12.79
#